data_eb91007686ba93a6faec33517dcdd7b0
#
_entry.id   eb91007686ba93a6faec33517dcdd7b0
#
_cell.length_a   1.000
_cell.length_b   1.000
_cell.length_c   1.000
_cell.angle_alpha   90.00
_cell.angle_beta   90.00
_cell.angle_gamma   90.00
#
_symmetry.space_group_name_H-M   'P 1'
#
loop_
_entity.id
_entity.type
_entity.pdbx_description
1 polymer ?
#
loop_
_entity_poly.entity_id
_entity_poly.type
_entity_poly.pdbx_seq_one_letter_code
_entity_poly.pdbx_strand_id
1 'polypeptide(L)'
;MSVVSLKDLEIIASQKTPHDMWDFIDGAAFDEVTKRRNLSKFEEITINPSFLVDVGDRDLSTTVLGDKIGFPVMVAPAGGQRQHHPEGERATARGAGMADTLYALPTGSGYSIEEVAEVATGPLWFQLYHSYDDITENLVKRAKEAGYKAICLTVDTPTSGAKEKDLRNDMHRTEHLYNGSLRHNPEWLSRKGAQGA
;
A
#
# COMPACT_ATOMS: atom_id res chain seq x y z
N MET A 1 -2.97 14.83 22.64
CA MET A 1 -3.21 15.66 21.44
C MET A 1 -4.50 15.15 20.81
N SER A 2 -5.49 16.00 20.55
CA SER A 2 -6.70 15.62 19.80
C SER A 2 -6.34 15.51 18.31
N VAL A 3 -6.80 14.45 17.65
CA VAL A 3 -6.58 14.26 16.21
C VAL A 3 -7.68 15.01 15.45
N VAL A 4 -7.29 16.01 14.67
CA VAL A 4 -8.21 16.79 13.83
C VAL A 4 -7.84 16.76 12.35
N SER A 5 -6.64 16.26 12.01
CA SER A 5 -6.14 16.14 10.64
C SER A 5 -5.27 14.88 10.47
N LEU A 6 -5.02 14.48 9.22
CA LEU A 6 -4.06 13.42 8.92
C LEU A 6 -2.63 13.78 9.36
N LYS A 7 -2.30 15.07 9.37
CA LYS A 7 -0.99 15.55 9.84
C LYS A 7 -0.77 15.28 11.33
N ASP A 8 -1.84 15.31 12.14
CA ASP A 8 -1.74 14.95 13.57
C ASP A 8 -1.42 13.46 13.74
N LEU A 9 -1.99 12.60 12.87
CA LEU A 9 -1.66 11.17 12.85
C LEU A 9 -0.21 10.93 12.44
N GLU A 10 0.32 11.67 11.47
CA GLU A 10 1.72 11.61 11.05
C GLU A 10 2.65 11.93 12.24
N ILE A 11 2.38 13.01 12.97
CA ILE A 11 3.16 13.39 14.16
C ILE A 11 3.12 12.29 15.22
N ILE A 12 1.94 11.72 15.50
CA ILE A 12 1.80 10.64 16.48
C ILE A 12 2.54 9.38 16.02
N ALA A 13 2.43 9.04 14.74
CA ALA A 13 3.10 7.88 14.16
C ALA A 13 4.62 8.02 14.22
N SER A 14 5.17 9.19 13.88
CA SER A 14 6.63 9.46 13.94
C SER A 14 7.22 9.26 15.34
N GLN A 15 6.43 9.53 16.38
CA GLN A 15 6.86 9.37 17.79
C GLN A 15 6.79 7.92 18.28
N LYS A 16 6.00 7.05 17.60
CA LYS A 16 5.76 5.66 18.01
C LYS A 16 6.53 4.65 17.18
N THR A 17 6.85 5.01 15.93
CA THR A 17 7.57 4.16 15.00
C THR A 17 9.08 4.22 15.28
N PRO A 18 9.82 3.10 15.29
CA PRO A 18 11.28 3.12 15.38
C PRO A 18 11.88 4.04 14.31
N HIS A 19 13.00 4.70 14.65
CA HIS A 19 13.58 5.77 13.84
C HIS A 19 13.92 5.32 12.40
N ASP A 20 14.54 4.18 12.26
CA ASP A 20 14.89 3.57 10.98
C ASP A 20 13.64 3.23 10.13
N MET A 21 12.60 2.71 10.77
CA MET A 21 11.32 2.43 10.13
C MET A 21 10.59 3.71 9.74
N TRP A 22 10.66 4.75 10.57
CA TRP A 22 10.10 6.05 10.24
C TRP A 22 10.82 6.66 9.03
N ASP A 23 12.14 6.67 9.03
CA ASP A 23 12.96 7.17 7.92
C ASP A 23 12.69 6.41 6.62
N PHE A 24 12.38 5.11 6.70
CA PHE A 24 11.95 4.34 5.54
C PHE A 24 10.64 4.84 4.93
N ILE A 25 9.63 5.18 5.76
CA ILE A 25 8.35 5.71 5.27
C ILE A 25 8.50 7.14 4.80
N ASP A 26 9.09 7.99 5.63
CA ASP A 26 9.19 9.43 5.41
C ASP A 26 10.24 9.79 4.35
N GLY A 27 11.29 8.97 4.22
CA GLY A 27 12.40 9.23 3.31
C GLY A 27 12.06 9.04 1.84
N ALA A 28 12.75 9.78 0.97
CA ALA A 28 12.69 9.65 -0.47
C ALA A 28 14.09 9.58 -1.08
N ALA A 29 14.18 9.37 -2.40
CA ALA A 29 15.44 9.23 -3.09
C ALA A 29 16.19 10.55 -3.21
N PHE A 30 17.53 10.48 -3.09
CA PHE A 30 18.47 11.60 -3.26
C PHE A 30 18.04 12.85 -2.46
N ASP A 31 18.02 14.02 -3.08
CA ASP A 31 17.65 15.31 -2.47
C ASP A 31 16.15 15.46 -2.14
N GLU A 32 15.36 14.40 -2.28
CA GLU A 32 13.91 14.38 -1.98
C GLU A 32 13.09 15.44 -2.74
N VAL A 33 13.54 15.86 -3.92
CA VAL A 33 12.86 16.91 -4.71
C VAL A 33 11.43 16.53 -5.04
N THR A 34 11.21 15.29 -5.50
CA THR A 34 9.86 14.80 -5.86
C THR A 34 8.95 14.73 -4.64
N LYS A 35 9.46 14.28 -3.49
CA LYS A 35 8.70 14.27 -2.22
C LYS A 35 8.18 15.66 -1.88
N ARG A 36 9.06 16.68 -1.90
CA ARG A 36 8.63 18.08 -1.65
C ARG A 36 7.61 18.57 -2.66
N ARG A 37 7.80 18.24 -3.94
CA ARG A 37 6.87 18.63 -5.01
C ARG A 37 5.52 17.95 -4.92
N ASN A 38 5.46 16.71 -4.42
CA ASN A 38 4.20 16.00 -4.18
C ASN A 38 3.29 16.74 -3.19
N LEU A 39 3.86 17.52 -2.28
CA LEU A 39 3.09 18.36 -1.35
C LEU A 39 2.80 19.74 -1.97
N SER A 40 3.85 20.46 -2.42
CA SER A 40 3.69 21.84 -2.90
C SER A 40 2.79 21.97 -4.13
N LYS A 41 2.69 20.92 -4.96
CA LYS A 41 1.80 20.96 -6.12
C LYS A 41 0.32 20.99 -5.78
N PHE A 42 -0.09 20.47 -4.64
CA PHE A 42 -1.47 20.62 -4.16
C PHE A 42 -1.79 22.08 -3.78
N GLU A 43 -0.81 22.84 -3.31
CA GLU A 43 -0.97 24.25 -2.95
C GLU A 43 -1.17 25.15 -4.18
N GLU A 44 -0.72 24.70 -5.35
CA GLU A 44 -0.89 25.41 -6.62
C GLU A 44 -2.28 25.20 -7.26
N ILE A 45 -3.04 24.17 -6.79
CA ILE A 45 -4.36 23.86 -7.30
C ILE A 45 -5.38 24.75 -6.61
N THR A 46 -6.08 25.56 -7.39
CA THR A 46 -7.13 26.44 -6.89
C THR A 46 -8.52 25.89 -7.25
N ILE A 47 -9.47 26.08 -6.35
CA ILE A 47 -10.86 25.73 -6.57
C ILE A 47 -11.60 27.00 -7.02
N ASN A 48 -12.32 26.94 -8.14
CA ASN A 48 -13.23 28.00 -8.55
C ASN A 48 -14.64 27.65 -8.04
N PRO A 49 -15.09 28.23 -6.91
CA PRO A 49 -16.35 27.83 -6.30
C PRO A 49 -17.56 28.35 -7.09
N SER A 50 -18.63 27.56 -7.12
CA SER A 50 -19.96 28.01 -7.55
C SER A 50 -20.81 28.34 -6.34
N PHE A 51 -21.61 29.40 -6.43
CA PHE A 51 -22.50 29.85 -5.36
C PHE A 51 -23.96 29.61 -5.73
N LEU A 52 -24.84 29.58 -4.74
CA LEU A 52 -26.29 29.38 -4.89
C LEU A 52 -26.67 28.07 -5.59
N VAL A 53 -25.86 27.05 -5.41
CA VAL A 53 -26.14 25.68 -5.87
C VAL A 53 -26.55 24.86 -4.66
N ASP A 54 -27.66 24.13 -4.75
CA ASP A 54 -28.05 23.18 -3.70
C ASP A 54 -27.05 22.02 -3.67
N VAL A 55 -26.44 21.81 -2.50
CA VAL A 55 -25.47 20.75 -2.24
C VAL A 55 -25.92 19.85 -1.08
N GLY A 56 -27.22 19.82 -0.78
CA GLY A 56 -27.81 18.99 0.26
C GLY A 56 -27.58 17.49 0.00
N ASP A 57 -27.90 17.05 -1.21
CA ASP A 57 -27.69 15.68 -1.65
C ASP A 57 -26.43 15.57 -2.51
N ARG A 58 -25.38 14.99 -1.92
CA ARG A 58 -24.10 14.77 -2.61
C ARG A 58 -23.85 13.28 -2.80
N ASP A 59 -23.72 12.86 -4.04
CA ASP A 59 -23.27 11.52 -4.39
C ASP A 59 -21.83 11.60 -4.93
N LEU A 60 -20.88 11.03 -4.19
CA LEU A 60 -19.46 10.92 -4.58
C LEU A 60 -19.14 9.52 -5.12
N SER A 61 -20.12 8.62 -5.17
CA SER A 61 -19.89 7.25 -5.59
C SER A 61 -19.46 7.18 -7.06
N THR A 62 -18.63 6.20 -7.35
CA THR A 62 -18.15 5.91 -8.71
C THR A 62 -17.94 4.43 -8.88
N THR A 63 -17.64 4.03 -10.12
CA THR A 63 -17.31 2.64 -10.46
C THR A 63 -15.94 2.57 -11.11
N VAL A 64 -15.08 1.69 -10.61
CA VAL A 64 -13.72 1.48 -11.11
C VAL A 64 -13.56 0.01 -11.48
N LEU A 65 -13.34 -0.31 -12.76
CA LEU A 65 -13.26 -1.67 -13.32
C LEU A 65 -14.41 -2.60 -12.86
N GLY A 66 -15.62 -2.04 -12.71
CA GLY A 66 -16.81 -2.76 -12.29
C GLY A 66 -17.08 -2.77 -10.78
N ASP A 67 -16.11 -2.38 -9.95
CA ASP A 67 -16.29 -2.25 -8.51
C ASP A 67 -16.87 -0.87 -8.17
N LYS A 68 -18.00 -0.84 -7.46
CA LYS A 68 -18.59 0.39 -6.93
C LYS A 68 -17.87 0.78 -5.65
N ILE A 69 -17.54 2.07 -5.53
CA ILE A 69 -16.95 2.69 -4.34
C ILE A 69 -17.70 3.96 -3.97
N GLY A 70 -17.77 4.29 -2.68
CA GLY A 70 -18.56 5.40 -2.15
C GLY A 70 -17.99 6.79 -2.47
N PHE A 71 -16.70 6.88 -2.82
CA PHE A 71 -16.05 8.13 -3.23
C PHE A 71 -14.76 7.84 -4.04
N PRO A 72 -14.30 8.77 -4.90
CA PRO A 72 -13.26 8.49 -5.89
C PRO A 72 -11.82 8.55 -5.31
N VAL A 73 -11.60 7.93 -4.15
CA VAL A 73 -10.29 7.78 -3.52
C VAL A 73 -10.09 6.33 -3.13
N MET A 74 -9.00 5.73 -3.53
CA MET A 74 -8.65 4.33 -3.26
C MET A 74 -7.36 4.24 -2.46
N VAL A 75 -7.18 3.14 -1.72
CA VAL A 75 -5.95 2.91 -0.97
C VAL A 75 -4.92 2.23 -1.85
N ALA A 76 -3.82 2.95 -2.13
CA ALA A 76 -2.71 2.49 -2.96
C ALA A 76 -1.94 1.33 -2.31
N PRO A 77 -1.24 0.49 -3.12
CA PRO A 77 -0.45 -0.62 -2.62
C PRO A 77 0.85 -0.13 -1.97
N ALA A 78 0.87 -0.04 -0.64
CA ALA A 78 2.06 0.27 0.14
C ALA A 78 2.52 -0.98 0.90
N GLY A 79 3.73 -1.47 0.61
CA GLY A 79 4.27 -2.70 1.18
C GLY A 79 4.83 -2.55 2.59
N GLY A 80 4.95 -3.69 3.30
CA GLY A 80 5.66 -3.77 4.58
C GLY A 80 4.96 -3.12 5.76
N GLN A 81 3.65 -2.96 5.73
CA GLN A 81 2.90 -2.28 6.79
C GLN A 81 3.02 -2.97 8.16
N ARG A 82 3.24 -4.29 8.19
CA ARG A 82 3.52 -5.03 9.43
C ARG A 82 4.81 -4.61 10.14
N GLN A 83 5.73 -3.99 9.45
CA GLN A 83 6.95 -3.43 10.06
C GLN A 83 6.64 -2.21 10.94
N HIS A 84 5.50 -1.58 10.72
CA HIS A 84 5.07 -0.35 11.41
C HIS A 84 3.96 -0.61 12.42
N HIS A 85 3.06 -1.56 12.14
CA HIS A 85 1.95 -1.91 13.01
C HIS A 85 1.62 -3.41 12.91
N PRO A 86 1.38 -4.12 14.03
CA PRO A 86 1.10 -5.56 14.02
C PRO A 86 -0.03 -5.98 13.09
N GLU A 87 -1.11 -5.19 13.00
CA GLU A 87 -2.24 -5.47 12.14
C GLU A 87 -1.98 -5.17 10.65
N GLY A 88 -0.99 -4.34 10.33
CA GLY A 88 -0.53 -4.07 8.97
C GLY A 88 -1.62 -3.97 7.91
N GLU A 89 -1.45 -4.68 6.81
CA GLU A 89 -2.36 -4.68 5.65
C GLU A 89 -3.78 -5.16 5.99
N ARG A 90 -3.96 -5.97 7.04
CA ARG A 90 -5.29 -6.40 7.52
C ARG A 90 -6.10 -5.22 8.08
N ALA A 91 -5.46 -4.35 8.85
CA ALA A 91 -6.10 -3.14 9.34
C ALA A 91 -6.46 -2.19 8.21
N THR A 92 -5.57 -2.04 7.24
CA THR A 92 -5.80 -1.21 6.04
C THR A 92 -6.98 -1.72 5.21
N ALA A 93 -7.07 -3.04 4.98
CA ALA A 93 -8.19 -3.63 4.25
C ALA A 93 -9.53 -3.40 4.96
N ARG A 94 -9.57 -3.59 6.29
CA ARG A 94 -10.79 -3.26 7.08
C ARG A 94 -11.15 -1.78 7.01
N GLY A 95 -10.15 -0.90 7.17
CA GLY A 95 -10.36 0.54 7.11
C GLY A 95 -10.88 1.01 5.76
N ALA A 96 -10.34 0.48 4.66
CA ALA A 96 -10.82 0.77 3.32
C ALA A 96 -12.28 0.34 3.13
N GLY A 97 -12.63 -0.88 3.56
CA GLY A 97 -14.01 -1.36 3.49
C GLY A 97 -14.98 -0.55 4.36
N MET A 98 -14.56 -0.14 5.57
CA MET A 98 -15.37 0.74 6.44
C MET A 98 -15.59 2.13 5.83
N ALA A 99 -14.64 2.59 5.01
CA ALA A 99 -14.75 3.84 4.27
C ALA A 99 -15.45 3.69 2.90
N ASP A 100 -16.02 2.51 2.63
CA ASP A 100 -16.67 2.17 1.36
C ASP A 100 -15.78 2.43 0.14
N THR A 101 -14.51 2.03 0.24
CA THR A 101 -13.54 2.16 -0.85
C THR A 101 -12.71 0.90 -1.05
N LEU A 102 -11.91 0.92 -2.11
CA LEU A 102 -11.09 -0.17 -2.57
C LEU A 102 -9.68 -0.11 -1.96
N TYR A 103 -9.11 -1.27 -1.64
CA TYR A 103 -7.71 -1.43 -1.27
C TYR A 103 -6.96 -2.30 -2.27
N ALA A 104 -5.80 -1.83 -2.73
CA ALA A 104 -4.86 -2.62 -3.50
C ALA A 104 -3.79 -3.24 -2.57
N LEU A 105 -3.81 -4.56 -2.42
CA LEU A 105 -2.82 -5.29 -1.64
C LEU A 105 -1.49 -5.36 -2.40
N PRO A 106 -0.35 -4.97 -1.82
CA PRO A 106 0.95 -5.08 -2.48
C PRO A 106 1.51 -6.52 -2.48
N THR A 107 2.34 -6.86 -3.47
CA THR A 107 3.15 -8.09 -3.45
C THR A 107 4.00 -8.17 -2.19
N GLY A 108 4.59 -7.05 -1.78
CA GLY A 108 5.40 -6.91 -0.57
C GLY A 108 4.57 -6.75 0.71
N SER A 109 3.46 -7.48 0.83
CA SER A 109 2.63 -7.51 2.03
C SER A 109 3.24 -8.37 3.14
N GLY A 110 3.07 -7.95 4.38
CA GLY A 110 3.43 -8.76 5.56
C GLY A 110 2.44 -9.88 5.86
N TYR A 111 1.21 -9.79 5.34
CA TYR A 111 0.19 -10.82 5.37
C TYR A 111 0.00 -11.46 4.00
N SER A 112 -0.49 -12.70 3.96
CA SER A 112 -0.80 -13.37 2.70
C SER A 112 -2.04 -12.79 2.02
N ILE A 113 -2.20 -13.11 0.75
CA ILE A 113 -3.36 -12.76 -0.06
C ILE A 113 -4.66 -13.18 0.64
N GLU A 114 -4.68 -14.41 1.16
CA GLU A 114 -5.82 -15.02 1.81
C GLU A 114 -6.13 -14.37 3.16
N GLU A 115 -5.10 -14.17 4.01
CA GLU A 115 -5.24 -13.55 5.35
C GLU A 115 -5.81 -12.13 5.28
N VAL A 116 -5.53 -11.41 4.19
CA VAL A 116 -6.10 -10.06 3.97
C VAL A 116 -7.53 -10.16 3.44
N ALA A 117 -7.79 -11.09 2.52
CA ALA A 117 -9.13 -11.31 1.98
C ALA A 117 -10.15 -11.71 3.06
N GLU A 118 -9.74 -12.52 4.06
CA GLU A 118 -10.59 -12.93 5.17
C GLU A 118 -11.16 -11.77 5.99
N VAL A 119 -10.45 -10.66 6.09
CA VAL A 119 -10.84 -9.52 6.93
C VAL A 119 -11.34 -8.32 6.15
N ALA A 120 -11.21 -8.35 4.83
CA ALA A 120 -11.66 -7.27 3.97
C ALA A 120 -13.18 -7.23 3.87
N THR A 121 -13.77 -6.04 3.95
CA THR A 121 -15.21 -5.81 3.78
C THR A 121 -15.53 -5.01 2.53
N GLY A 122 -14.53 -4.51 1.83
CA GLY A 122 -14.61 -3.80 0.55
C GLY A 122 -13.88 -4.52 -0.57
N PRO A 123 -13.92 -3.98 -1.80
CA PRO A 123 -13.24 -4.56 -2.95
C PRO A 123 -11.72 -4.60 -2.75
N LEU A 124 -11.09 -5.69 -3.21
CA LEU A 124 -9.64 -5.86 -3.19
C LEU A 124 -9.08 -5.98 -4.59
N TRP A 125 -7.97 -5.28 -4.86
CA TRP A 125 -7.09 -5.50 -5.99
C TRP A 125 -5.74 -6.01 -5.51
N PHE A 126 -4.98 -6.70 -6.35
CA PHE A 126 -3.66 -7.19 -6.02
C PHE A 126 -2.61 -6.51 -6.91
N GLN A 127 -1.66 -5.80 -6.29
CA GLN A 127 -0.51 -5.25 -6.99
C GLN A 127 0.56 -6.32 -7.15
N LEU A 128 1.00 -6.54 -8.36
CA LEU A 128 1.93 -7.58 -8.78
C LEU A 128 3.26 -6.98 -9.25
N TYR A 129 4.35 -7.40 -8.60
CA TYR A 129 5.68 -7.39 -9.20
C TYR A 129 5.89 -8.73 -9.92
N HIS A 130 6.14 -8.68 -11.22
CA HIS A 130 6.57 -9.87 -11.96
C HIS A 130 7.97 -10.28 -11.48
N SER A 131 8.16 -11.56 -11.18
CA SER A 131 9.45 -12.16 -10.89
C SER A 131 9.70 -13.33 -11.83
N TYR A 132 9.62 -14.57 -11.35
CA TYR A 132 9.62 -15.76 -12.18
C TYR A 132 8.20 -16.13 -12.58
N ASP A 133 8.03 -16.71 -13.79
CA ASP A 133 6.71 -16.99 -14.36
C ASP A 133 5.86 -17.87 -13.43
N ASP A 134 6.42 -18.95 -12.89
CA ASP A 134 5.75 -19.87 -11.97
C ASP A 134 5.31 -19.22 -10.64
N ILE A 135 6.12 -18.32 -10.08
CA ILE A 135 5.76 -17.54 -8.89
C ILE A 135 4.65 -16.56 -9.23
N THR A 136 4.77 -15.88 -10.35
CA THR A 136 3.78 -14.92 -10.84
C THR A 136 2.44 -15.58 -11.07
N GLU A 137 2.42 -16.73 -11.78
CA GLU A 137 1.21 -17.50 -12.03
C GLU A 137 0.53 -17.94 -10.73
N ASN A 138 1.31 -18.44 -9.76
CA ASN A 138 0.80 -18.84 -8.45
C ASN A 138 0.15 -17.66 -7.71
N LEU A 139 0.79 -16.48 -7.67
CA LEU A 139 0.24 -15.30 -7.02
C LEU A 139 -1.06 -14.82 -7.66
N VAL A 140 -1.11 -14.78 -9.01
CA VAL A 140 -2.31 -14.39 -9.75
C VAL A 140 -3.46 -15.37 -9.52
N LYS A 141 -3.17 -16.67 -9.55
CA LYS A 141 -4.16 -17.71 -9.26
C LYS A 141 -4.75 -17.56 -7.86
N ARG A 142 -3.90 -17.41 -6.84
CA ARG A 142 -4.33 -17.25 -5.44
C ARG A 142 -5.14 -15.97 -5.25
N ALA A 143 -4.72 -14.85 -5.84
CA ALA A 143 -5.48 -13.60 -5.79
C ALA A 143 -6.89 -13.78 -6.40
N LYS A 144 -6.99 -14.46 -7.56
CA LYS A 144 -8.28 -14.77 -8.18
C LYS A 144 -9.15 -15.66 -7.28
N GLU A 145 -8.58 -16.73 -6.71
CA GLU A 145 -9.29 -17.67 -5.83
C GLU A 145 -9.74 -17.00 -4.53
N ALA A 146 -8.96 -16.05 -3.99
CA ALA A 146 -9.31 -15.26 -2.81
C ALA A 146 -10.29 -14.11 -3.11
N GLY A 147 -10.73 -13.94 -4.36
CA GLY A 147 -11.79 -13.00 -4.74
C GLY A 147 -11.32 -11.58 -5.08
N TYR A 148 -10.02 -11.37 -5.28
CA TYR A 148 -9.51 -10.09 -5.76
C TYR A 148 -10.05 -9.80 -7.16
N LYS A 149 -10.44 -8.55 -7.42
CA LYS A 149 -11.17 -8.15 -8.63
C LYS A 149 -10.27 -7.74 -9.78
N ALA A 150 -9.06 -7.26 -9.49
CA ALA A 150 -8.10 -6.85 -10.50
C ALA A 150 -6.66 -7.12 -10.08
N ILE A 151 -5.78 -7.18 -11.08
CA ILE A 151 -4.32 -7.20 -10.92
C ILE A 151 -3.76 -5.86 -11.40
N CYS A 152 -2.97 -5.21 -10.53
CA CYS A 152 -2.22 -3.99 -10.87
C CYS A 152 -0.75 -4.38 -11.14
N LEU A 153 -0.37 -4.58 -12.39
CA LEU A 153 1.01 -4.89 -12.73
C LEU A 153 1.89 -3.65 -12.64
N THR A 154 2.92 -3.70 -11.79
CA THR A 154 3.92 -2.64 -11.67
C THR A 154 5.02 -2.83 -12.71
N VAL A 155 5.22 -1.80 -13.55
CA VAL A 155 6.14 -1.83 -14.71
C VAL A 155 7.17 -0.70 -14.71
N ASP A 156 7.20 0.12 -13.65
CA ASP A 156 7.94 1.37 -13.56
C ASP A 156 9.13 1.33 -12.57
N THR A 157 9.58 0.15 -12.17
CA THR A 157 10.68 -0.02 -11.22
C THR A 157 11.91 -0.73 -11.80
N PRO A 158 12.47 -0.29 -12.95
CA PRO A 158 13.66 -0.92 -13.52
C PRO A 158 14.90 -0.72 -12.64
N THR A 159 14.92 0.36 -11.85
CA THR A 159 15.98 0.69 -10.90
C THR A 159 15.39 1.26 -9.61
N SER A 160 16.06 1.02 -8.49
CA SER A 160 15.69 1.62 -7.20
C SER A 160 16.38 2.98 -7.06
N GLY A 161 15.64 4.00 -6.62
CA GLY A 161 16.22 5.26 -6.17
C GLY A 161 17.01 5.07 -4.88
N ALA A 162 18.17 5.74 -4.75
CA ALA A 162 18.95 5.69 -3.52
C ALA A 162 18.27 6.51 -2.43
N LYS A 163 17.69 5.82 -1.44
CA LYS A 163 17.13 6.43 -0.23
C LYS A 163 18.26 6.58 0.79
N GLU A 164 18.84 7.77 0.88
CA GLU A 164 20.01 8.03 1.72
C GLU A 164 19.74 7.82 3.21
N LYS A 165 18.52 8.06 3.68
CA LYS A 165 18.14 7.78 5.07
C LYS A 165 18.25 6.28 5.39
N ASP A 166 17.73 5.42 4.49
CA ASP A 166 17.80 3.96 4.66
C ASP A 166 19.27 3.48 4.66
N LEU A 167 20.10 4.05 3.78
CA LEU A 167 21.53 3.72 3.71
C LEU A 167 22.29 4.14 4.99
N ARG A 168 21.97 5.31 5.56
CA ARG A 168 22.60 5.78 6.81
C ARG A 168 22.18 4.96 8.03
N ASN A 169 20.95 4.44 8.01
CA ASN A 169 20.39 3.62 9.09
C ASN A 169 20.77 2.14 8.98
N ASP A 170 21.51 1.74 7.91
CA ASP A 170 21.77 0.31 7.60
C ASP A 170 20.49 -0.52 7.69
N MET A 171 19.42 0.00 7.08
CA MET A 171 18.09 -0.52 7.26
C MET A 171 17.93 -1.90 6.63
N HIS A 172 17.64 -2.90 7.45
CA HIS A 172 17.32 -4.26 7.03
C HIS A 172 15.82 -4.55 7.17
N ARG A 173 15.18 -4.91 6.06
CA ARG A 173 13.77 -5.33 6.09
C ARG A 173 13.63 -6.69 6.73
N THR A 174 12.77 -6.78 7.75
CA THR A 174 12.46 -8.05 8.39
C THR A 174 11.58 -8.90 7.47
N GLU A 175 12.14 -9.92 6.91
CA GLU A 175 11.57 -10.68 5.80
C GLU A 175 10.15 -11.22 6.04
N HIS A 176 9.90 -11.80 7.20
CA HIS A 176 8.58 -12.34 7.54
C HIS A 176 7.49 -11.26 7.72
N LEU A 177 7.89 -10.00 7.86
CA LEU A 177 6.97 -8.86 7.94
C LEU A 177 6.72 -8.20 6.58
N TYR A 178 7.38 -8.69 5.51
CA TYR A 178 7.30 -8.10 4.17
C TYR A 178 6.86 -9.09 3.07
N ASN A 179 7.11 -10.38 3.25
CA ASN A 179 6.89 -11.41 2.21
C ASN A 179 5.74 -12.36 2.56
N GLY A 180 4.65 -11.86 3.14
CA GLY A 180 3.50 -12.67 3.56
C GLY A 180 2.89 -13.48 2.42
N SER A 181 2.71 -12.88 1.25
CA SER A 181 2.17 -13.55 0.07
C SER A 181 3.12 -14.62 -0.51
N LEU A 182 4.43 -14.43 -0.37
CA LEU A 182 5.46 -15.33 -0.90
C LEU A 182 5.80 -16.48 0.06
N ARG A 183 5.66 -16.33 1.37
CA ARG A 183 6.02 -17.37 2.36
C ARG A 183 5.22 -18.68 2.20
N HIS A 184 4.08 -18.64 1.53
CA HIS A 184 3.26 -19.80 1.18
C HIS A 184 3.40 -20.23 -0.28
N ASN A 185 4.39 -19.69 -0.99
CA ASN A 185 4.66 -20.03 -2.39
C ASN A 185 5.75 -21.11 -2.45
N PRO A 186 5.44 -22.35 -2.91
CA PRO A 186 6.39 -23.46 -2.91
C PRO A 186 7.62 -23.19 -3.79
N GLU A 187 7.42 -22.54 -4.94
CA GLU A 187 8.47 -22.24 -5.91
C GLU A 187 9.45 -21.21 -5.34
N TRP A 188 8.93 -20.17 -4.66
CA TRP A 188 9.75 -19.17 -3.98
C TRP A 188 10.57 -19.77 -2.84
N LEU A 189 9.94 -20.62 -2.00
CA LEU A 189 10.61 -21.31 -0.89
C LEU A 189 11.72 -22.23 -1.39
N SER A 190 11.48 -22.95 -2.49
CA SER A 190 12.48 -23.83 -3.11
C SER A 190 13.70 -23.05 -3.59
N ARG A 191 13.51 -21.93 -4.28
CA ARG A 191 14.62 -21.09 -4.77
C ARG A 191 15.41 -20.43 -3.65
N LYS A 192 14.71 -20.01 -2.58
CA LYS A 192 15.36 -19.43 -1.41
C LYS A 192 16.26 -20.46 -0.68
N GLY A 193 15.80 -21.69 -0.53
CA GLY A 193 16.61 -22.77 0.03
C GLY A 193 17.88 -23.05 -0.79
N ALA A 194 17.82 -22.91 -2.09
CA ALA A 194 18.97 -23.09 -2.99
C ALA A 194 20.01 -21.94 -2.96
N GLN A 195 19.59 -20.74 -2.50
CA GLN A 195 20.51 -19.58 -2.39
C GLN A 195 21.20 -19.50 -1.01
N GLY A 196 20.73 -20.27 -0.04
CA GLY A 196 21.26 -20.33 1.33
C GLY A 196 22.13 -21.56 1.63
N ALA A 197 22.42 -22.37 0.60
CA ALA A 197 23.36 -23.51 0.63
C ALA A 197 24.61 -23.20 -0.17
#